data_1e28284f10bdbdbb99f5c71c2c404d23
#
_entry.id   1e28284f10bdbdbb99f5c71c2c404d23
#
_cell.length_a   1.000
_cell.length_b   1.000
_cell.length_c   1.000
_cell.angle_alpha   90.00
_cell.angle_beta   90.00
_cell.angle_gamma   90.00
#
_symmetry.space_group_name_H-M   'P 1'
#
loop_
_entity.id
_entity.type
_entity.pdbx_description
1 polymer ?
#
loop_
_entity_poly.entity_id
_entity_poly.type
_entity_poly.pdbx_seq_one_letter_code
_entity_poly.pdbx_strand_id
1 'polypeptide(L)'
;LLDVLADLGLEYDSSIFPKAMPRYGIDGFNPEPRNYSLPEGGRIVELPLTVVPWCGRDWPVAGGGYVRLMPRFMLNPMIKKLRKIGRPYIFYTHPYEFDPRPIDIASNFPNGRPFPEWKRFVLNFKWNLFRGTFRDKTRHLLKCLSFSTCKEIADDIKNNPCARLLG
;
A
#
# COMPACT_ATOMS: atom_id res chain seq x y z
N LEU A 1 9.19 -16.74 0.47
CA LEU A 1 9.63 -15.34 0.62
C LEU A 1 9.85 -15.00 2.10
N LEU A 2 8.82 -15.13 2.94
CA LEU A 2 8.94 -14.79 4.38
C LEU A 2 10.03 -15.62 5.08
N ASP A 3 10.21 -16.88 4.69
CA ASP A 3 11.27 -17.75 5.21
C ASP A 3 12.66 -17.13 4.99
N VAL A 4 12.97 -16.74 3.75
CA VAL A 4 14.25 -16.12 3.39
C VAL A 4 14.48 -14.80 4.16
N LEU A 5 13.43 -14.00 4.34
CA LEU A 5 13.53 -12.73 5.06
C LEU A 5 13.82 -12.97 6.56
N ALA A 6 13.17 -13.97 7.16
CA ALA A 6 13.41 -14.32 8.55
C ALA A 6 14.81 -14.90 8.74
N ASP A 7 15.31 -15.74 7.84
CA ASP A 7 16.67 -16.30 7.85
C ASP A 7 17.75 -15.22 7.75
N LEU A 8 17.43 -14.11 7.07
CA LEU A 8 18.27 -12.90 7.00
C LEU A 8 18.17 -12.02 8.25
N GLY A 9 17.36 -12.42 9.25
CA GLY A 9 17.19 -11.69 10.50
C GLY A 9 16.23 -10.50 10.43
N LEU A 10 15.40 -10.41 9.37
CA LEU A 10 14.38 -9.37 9.32
C LEU A 10 13.23 -9.71 10.28
N GLU A 11 12.81 -8.72 11.04
CA GLU A 11 11.78 -8.90 12.07
C GLU A 11 10.37 -8.69 11.55
N TYR A 12 10.21 -7.92 10.47
CA TYR A 12 8.93 -7.64 9.81
C TYR A 12 9.11 -7.39 8.32
N ASP A 13 8.06 -7.62 7.57
CA ASP A 13 7.93 -7.35 6.15
C ASP A 13 6.60 -6.65 5.85
N SER A 14 6.52 -5.95 4.72
CA SER A 14 5.31 -5.28 4.23
C SER A 14 5.28 -5.30 2.70
N SER A 15 5.65 -6.41 2.10
CA SER A 15 5.69 -6.56 0.64
C SER A 15 4.45 -7.24 0.06
N ILE A 16 3.62 -7.88 0.88
CA ILE A 16 2.48 -8.63 0.39
C ILE A 16 1.28 -7.71 0.16
N PHE A 17 0.76 -7.77 -1.06
CA PHE A 17 -0.50 -7.16 -1.41
C PHE A 17 -1.60 -8.23 -1.40
N PRO A 18 -2.60 -8.17 -0.48
CA PRO A 18 -3.57 -9.24 -0.25
C PRO A 18 -4.72 -9.21 -1.26
N LYS A 19 -4.39 -9.02 -2.53
CA LYS A 19 -5.32 -9.03 -3.66
C LYS A 19 -4.57 -9.28 -4.94
N ALA A 20 -5.03 -10.22 -5.76
CA ALA A 20 -4.46 -10.44 -7.09
C ALA A 20 -4.62 -9.20 -7.98
N MET A 21 -3.52 -8.76 -8.52
CA MET A 21 -3.41 -7.69 -9.50
C MET A 21 -2.66 -8.22 -10.73
N PRO A 22 -2.76 -7.59 -11.92
CA PRO A 22 -2.14 -8.12 -13.14
C PRO A 22 -0.62 -8.36 -13.08
N ARG A 23 0.09 -7.75 -12.14
CA ARG A 23 1.55 -7.81 -12.03
C ARG A 23 2.07 -8.23 -10.66
N TYR A 24 1.24 -8.26 -9.63
CA TYR A 24 1.64 -8.54 -8.25
C TYR A 24 0.41 -8.89 -7.40
N GLY A 25 0.66 -9.25 -6.14
CA GLY A 25 -0.38 -9.55 -5.16
C GLY A 25 -0.72 -11.03 -5.11
N ILE A 26 -1.29 -11.44 -3.98
CA ILE A 26 -1.66 -12.82 -3.67
C ILE A 26 -3.15 -12.83 -3.36
N ASP A 27 -3.93 -13.51 -4.19
CA ASP A 27 -5.37 -13.63 -3.97
C ASP A 27 -5.67 -14.49 -2.73
N GLY A 28 -6.64 -14.06 -1.95
CA GLY A 28 -7.02 -14.76 -0.72
C GLY A 28 -6.00 -14.68 0.42
N PHE A 29 -4.90 -13.92 0.27
CA PHE A 29 -4.00 -13.68 1.39
C PHE A 29 -4.73 -12.92 2.51
N ASN A 30 -4.47 -13.30 3.76
CA ASN A 30 -5.10 -12.64 4.90
C ASN A 30 -4.66 -11.17 4.99
N PRO A 31 -5.56 -10.20 4.92
CA PRO A 31 -5.21 -8.78 4.97
C PRO A 31 -4.91 -8.26 6.39
N GLU A 32 -5.03 -9.12 7.40
CA GLU A 32 -4.70 -8.76 8.78
C GLU A 32 -3.20 -8.88 9.03
N PRO A 33 -2.55 -7.86 9.62
CA PRO A 33 -1.19 -7.98 10.10
C PRO A 33 -1.06 -9.14 11.09
N ARG A 34 -0.01 -9.95 10.93
CA ARG A 34 0.11 -11.19 11.70
C ARG A 34 1.57 -11.61 11.88
N ASN A 35 1.85 -12.20 13.03
CA ASN A 35 3.12 -12.90 13.27
C ASN A 35 3.03 -14.32 12.71
N TYR A 36 3.88 -14.63 11.74
CA TYR A 36 3.98 -15.94 11.09
C TYR A 36 5.09 -16.75 11.76
N SER A 37 4.74 -17.97 12.16
CA SER A 37 5.73 -18.99 12.54
C SER A 37 6.10 -19.77 11.28
N LEU A 38 7.38 -19.90 11.02
CA LEU A 38 7.91 -20.55 9.84
C LEU A 38 8.29 -22.00 10.12
N PRO A 39 8.32 -22.90 9.11
CA PRO A 39 8.58 -24.31 9.30
C PRO A 39 9.91 -24.61 9.99
N GLU A 40 10.94 -23.81 9.75
CA GLU A 40 12.29 -23.96 10.32
C GLU A 40 12.48 -23.25 11.67
N GLY A 41 11.39 -22.79 12.30
CA GLY A 41 11.40 -22.19 13.65
C GLY A 41 11.59 -20.67 13.67
N GLY A 42 11.79 -20.01 12.54
CA GLY A 42 11.83 -18.55 12.44
C GLY A 42 10.45 -17.90 12.66
N ARG A 43 10.45 -16.61 12.93
CA ARG A 43 9.24 -15.79 13.02
C ARG A 43 9.43 -14.47 12.31
N ILE A 44 8.38 -14.01 11.63
CA ILE A 44 8.37 -12.70 10.97
C ILE A 44 6.95 -12.10 11.03
N VAL A 45 6.86 -10.81 11.27
CA VAL A 45 5.58 -10.11 11.20
C VAL A 45 5.36 -9.62 9.78
N GLU A 46 4.28 -10.06 9.14
CA GLU A 46 3.83 -9.48 7.89
C GLU A 46 2.80 -8.39 8.15
N LEU A 47 3.04 -7.22 7.55
CA LEU A 47 2.16 -6.06 7.55
C LEU A 47 1.59 -5.86 6.13
N PRO A 48 0.53 -6.61 5.74
CA PRO A 48 0.04 -6.56 4.38
C PRO A 48 -0.43 -5.16 3.98
N LEU A 49 -0.21 -4.81 2.73
CA LEU A 49 -0.70 -3.54 2.19
C LEU A 49 -2.23 -3.45 2.31
N THR A 50 -2.72 -2.32 2.80
CA THR A 50 -4.12 -2.22 3.19
C THR A 50 -5.08 -2.26 2.01
N VAL A 51 -6.05 -3.16 2.12
CA VAL A 51 -7.25 -3.19 1.29
C VAL A 51 -8.48 -2.94 2.16
N VAL A 52 -9.52 -2.33 1.59
CA VAL A 52 -10.77 -2.03 2.29
C VAL A 52 -11.93 -2.75 1.62
N PRO A 53 -12.66 -3.61 2.34
CA PRO A 53 -13.85 -4.26 1.80
C PRO A 53 -14.97 -3.23 1.58
N TRP A 54 -15.40 -3.10 0.32
CA TRP A 54 -16.49 -2.19 -0.07
C TRP A 54 -17.31 -2.79 -1.21
N CYS A 55 -18.62 -2.84 -1.03
CA CYS A 55 -19.55 -3.41 -2.02
C CYS A 55 -19.16 -4.83 -2.48
N GLY A 56 -18.81 -5.71 -1.53
CA GLY A 56 -18.45 -7.10 -1.80
C GLY A 56 -17.11 -7.33 -2.48
N ARG A 57 -16.27 -6.29 -2.57
CA ARG A 57 -14.93 -6.36 -3.16
C ARG A 57 -13.90 -5.66 -2.28
N ASP A 58 -12.68 -6.17 -2.31
CA ASP A 58 -11.55 -5.49 -1.68
C ASP A 58 -11.00 -4.41 -2.60
N TRP A 59 -10.92 -3.19 -2.05
CA TRP A 59 -10.40 -2.03 -2.77
C TRP A 59 -8.99 -1.69 -2.27
N PRO A 60 -8.03 -1.56 -3.18
CA PRO A 60 -6.69 -1.16 -2.82
C PRO A 60 -6.67 0.31 -2.40
N VAL A 61 -6.15 0.57 -1.20
CA VAL A 61 -6.06 1.93 -0.65
C VAL A 61 -4.66 2.26 -0.09
N ALA A 62 -3.76 1.30 -0.10
CA ALA A 62 -2.44 1.40 0.53
C ALA A 62 -1.41 2.20 -0.26
N GLY A 63 -1.51 2.27 -1.57
CA GLY A 63 -0.50 2.90 -2.40
C GLY A 63 -0.86 4.33 -2.80
N GLY A 64 0.16 5.17 -2.95
CA GLY A 64 0.00 6.54 -3.40
C GLY A 64 -0.74 6.65 -4.73
N GLY A 65 -0.49 5.74 -5.67
CA GLY A 65 -1.23 5.66 -6.94
C GLY A 65 -2.73 5.47 -6.76
N TYR A 66 -3.16 4.63 -5.81
CA TYR A 66 -4.59 4.40 -5.52
C TYR A 66 -5.22 5.62 -4.86
N VAL A 67 -4.56 6.21 -3.85
CA VAL A 67 -5.03 7.43 -3.18
C VAL A 67 -5.09 8.60 -4.17
N ARG A 68 -4.11 8.70 -5.05
CA ARG A 68 -4.08 9.72 -6.10
C ARG A 68 -5.31 9.64 -7.01
N LEU A 69 -5.66 8.44 -7.47
CA LEU A 69 -6.79 8.20 -8.35
C LEU A 69 -8.15 8.25 -7.65
N MET A 70 -8.19 8.07 -6.33
CA MET A 70 -9.43 8.10 -5.56
C MET A 70 -10.05 9.50 -5.59
N PRO A 71 -11.33 9.64 -5.93
CA PRO A 71 -12.02 10.92 -5.83
C PRO A 71 -12.01 11.46 -4.39
N ARG A 72 -11.87 12.78 -4.23
CA ARG A 72 -11.74 13.42 -2.92
C ARG A 72 -12.92 13.11 -1.97
N PHE A 73 -14.14 13.03 -2.51
CA PHE A 73 -15.33 12.70 -1.71
C PHE A 73 -15.31 11.28 -1.13
N MET A 74 -14.52 10.37 -1.68
CA MET A 74 -14.37 8.99 -1.19
C MET A 74 -13.38 8.86 -0.03
N LEU A 75 -12.52 9.86 0.21
CA LEU A 75 -11.50 9.78 1.27
C LEU A 75 -12.13 9.66 2.67
N ASN A 76 -13.11 10.48 3.00
CA ASN A 76 -13.77 10.44 4.31
C ASN A 76 -14.53 9.12 4.56
N PRO A 77 -15.33 8.59 3.63
CA PRO A 77 -15.90 7.25 3.75
C PRO A 77 -14.84 6.16 3.93
N MET A 78 -13.73 6.23 3.19
CA MET A 78 -12.62 5.30 3.32
C MET A 78 -12.00 5.36 4.73
N ILE A 79 -11.69 6.56 5.23
CA ILE A 79 -11.13 6.76 6.59
C ILE A 79 -12.08 6.21 7.66
N LYS A 80 -13.38 6.49 7.56
CA LYS A 80 -14.38 5.92 8.47
C LYS A 80 -14.38 4.39 8.42
N LYS A 81 -14.24 3.81 7.24
CA LYS A 81 -14.18 2.37 7.06
C LYS A 81 -12.92 1.77 7.66
N LEU A 82 -11.75 2.40 7.45
CA LEU A 82 -10.47 2.00 8.06
C LEU A 82 -10.57 1.96 9.59
N ARG A 83 -11.10 3.03 10.19
CA ARG A 83 -11.31 3.09 11.66
C ARG A 83 -12.24 1.98 12.15
N LYS A 84 -13.31 1.67 11.41
CA LYS A 84 -14.27 0.61 11.78
C LYS A 84 -13.64 -0.78 11.68
N ILE A 85 -12.72 -1.00 10.74
CA ILE A 85 -12.02 -2.27 10.59
C ILE A 85 -11.09 -2.52 11.78
N GLY A 86 -10.50 -1.47 12.38
CA GLY A 86 -9.68 -1.56 13.59
C GLY A 86 -8.32 -2.24 13.35
N ARG A 87 -7.79 -2.20 12.14
CA ARG A 87 -6.45 -2.69 11.81
C ARG A 87 -5.57 -1.56 11.29
N PRO A 88 -4.23 -1.69 11.36
CA PRO A 88 -3.31 -0.68 10.87
C PRO A 88 -3.54 -0.34 9.39
N TYR A 89 -3.43 0.93 9.08
CA TYR A 89 -3.41 1.42 7.71
C TYR A 89 -1.97 1.47 7.21
N ILE A 90 -1.55 0.41 6.52
CA ILE A 90 -0.24 0.36 5.88
C ILE A 90 -0.33 1.12 4.58
N PHE A 91 0.41 2.23 4.50
CA PHE A 91 0.40 3.15 3.37
C PHE A 91 1.82 3.39 2.86
N TYR A 92 2.04 3.19 1.58
CA TYR A 92 3.31 3.50 0.93
C TYR A 92 3.13 4.52 -0.19
N THR A 93 4.17 5.26 -0.46
CA THR A 93 4.17 6.26 -1.53
C THR A 93 5.56 6.43 -2.11
N HIS A 94 5.62 6.83 -3.36
CA HIS A 94 6.87 7.15 -4.03
C HIS A 94 7.12 8.66 -4.01
N PRO A 95 8.38 9.12 -3.92
CA PRO A 95 8.70 10.56 -3.91
C PRO A 95 8.13 11.33 -5.09
N TYR A 96 8.10 10.72 -6.29
CA TYR A 96 7.58 11.36 -7.49
C TYR A 96 6.08 11.69 -7.41
N GLU A 97 5.31 11.03 -6.52
CA GLU A 97 3.86 11.28 -6.38
C GLU A 97 3.59 12.64 -5.72
N PHE A 98 4.53 13.15 -4.95
CA PHE A 98 4.46 14.49 -4.34
C PHE A 98 4.89 15.63 -5.26
N ASP A 99 5.56 15.31 -6.37
CA ASP A 99 5.96 16.30 -7.35
C ASP A 99 4.83 16.50 -8.38
N PRO A 100 4.19 17.68 -8.44
CA PRO A 100 3.10 17.93 -9.38
C PRO A 100 3.58 18.11 -10.83
N ARG A 101 4.88 18.28 -11.05
CA ARG A 101 5.44 18.48 -12.40
C ARG A 101 5.20 17.25 -13.27
N PRO A 102 4.81 17.42 -14.53
CA PRO A 102 4.65 16.27 -15.44
C PRO A 102 5.94 15.47 -15.57
N ILE A 103 5.79 14.15 -15.58
CA ILE A 103 6.89 13.22 -15.85
C ILE A 103 6.67 12.53 -17.19
N ASP A 104 7.73 12.37 -17.96
CA ASP A 104 7.74 11.56 -19.19
C ASP A 104 8.28 10.16 -18.87
N ILE A 105 7.38 9.27 -18.48
CA ILE A 105 7.71 7.88 -18.18
C ILE A 105 8.13 7.13 -19.44
N ALA A 106 7.50 7.44 -20.57
CA ALA A 106 7.75 6.71 -21.81
C ALA A 106 9.18 6.93 -22.35
N SER A 107 9.79 8.08 -22.08
CA SER A 107 11.18 8.37 -22.46
C SER A 107 12.21 7.62 -21.63
N ASN A 108 11.83 7.16 -20.44
CA ASN A 108 12.74 6.51 -19.48
C ASN A 108 12.71 4.98 -19.56
N PHE A 109 12.03 4.38 -20.54
CA PHE A 109 12.06 2.93 -20.72
C PHE A 109 13.40 2.48 -21.34
N PRO A 110 14.16 1.59 -20.67
CA PRO A 110 15.56 1.30 -21.01
C PRO A 110 15.76 0.52 -22.32
N ASN A 111 14.71 0.07 -22.97
CA ASN A 111 14.85 -0.89 -24.09
C ASN A 111 14.79 -0.29 -25.51
N GLY A 112 15.02 1.00 -25.68
CA GLY A 112 15.25 1.61 -27.00
C GLY A 112 14.17 1.36 -28.09
N ARG A 113 13.11 0.61 -27.76
CA ARG A 113 12.01 0.37 -28.70
C ARG A 113 11.09 1.59 -28.73
N PRO A 114 10.89 2.22 -29.87
CA PRO A 114 10.01 3.36 -29.97
C PRO A 114 8.58 2.92 -29.61
N PHE A 115 8.05 3.46 -28.52
CA PHE A 115 6.63 3.33 -28.27
C PHE A 115 5.86 4.10 -29.35
N PRO A 116 4.80 3.52 -29.93
CA PRO A 116 3.86 4.28 -30.74
C PRO A 116 3.38 5.52 -29.97
N GLU A 117 3.29 6.67 -30.61
CA GLU A 117 2.97 7.93 -29.94
C GLU A 117 1.70 7.88 -29.09
N TRP A 118 0.66 7.20 -29.55
CA TRP A 118 -0.56 7.01 -28.78
C TRP A 118 -0.34 6.21 -27.47
N LYS A 119 0.53 5.18 -27.48
CA LYS A 119 0.88 4.44 -26.26
C LYS A 119 1.68 5.30 -25.29
N ARG A 120 2.60 6.11 -25.81
CA ARG A 120 3.36 7.10 -25.05
C ARG A 120 2.42 8.11 -24.37
N PHE A 121 1.48 8.64 -25.12
CA PHE A 121 0.46 9.55 -24.60
C PHE A 121 -0.38 8.92 -23.48
N VAL A 122 -0.93 7.71 -23.73
CA VAL A 122 -1.75 7.00 -22.73
C VAL A 122 -0.95 6.68 -21.46
N LEU A 123 0.31 6.26 -21.60
CA LEU A 123 1.18 5.96 -20.46
C LEU A 123 1.43 7.22 -19.64
N ASN A 124 1.89 8.29 -20.28
CA ASN A 124 2.16 9.57 -19.63
C ASN A 124 0.91 10.17 -19.00
N PHE A 125 -0.24 10.10 -19.67
CA PHE A 125 -1.52 10.54 -19.11
C PHE A 125 -1.86 9.80 -17.81
N LYS A 126 -1.79 8.46 -17.80
CA LYS A 126 -2.07 7.64 -16.61
C LYS A 126 -1.15 7.98 -15.45
N TRP A 127 0.14 8.16 -15.71
CA TRP A 127 1.12 8.47 -14.67
C TRP A 127 1.03 9.88 -14.12
N ASN A 128 0.55 10.83 -14.93
CA ASN A 128 0.39 12.22 -14.50
C ASN A 128 -1.01 12.54 -13.93
N LEU A 129 -1.98 11.62 -14.08
CA LEU A 129 -3.36 11.87 -13.67
C LEU A 129 -3.47 12.14 -12.16
N PHE A 130 -4.08 13.26 -11.79
CA PHE A 130 -4.35 13.72 -10.41
C PHE A 130 -3.13 13.89 -9.49
N ARG A 131 -1.91 14.00 -10.01
CA ARG A 131 -0.71 14.22 -9.18
C ARG A 131 -0.79 15.52 -8.39
N GLY A 132 -1.31 16.60 -8.97
CA GLY A 132 -1.48 17.87 -8.27
C GLY A 132 -2.36 17.82 -7.03
N THR A 133 -3.24 16.81 -6.91
CA THR A 133 -4.13 16.67 -5.74
C THR A 133 -3.57 15.71 -4.68
N PHE A 134 -2.50 14.97 -4.97
CA PHE A 134 -1.99 13.92 -4.09
C PHE A 134 -1.47 14.45 -2.76
N ARG A 135 -0.72 15.55 -2.78
CA ARG A 135 -0.20 16.21 -1.57
C ARG A 135 -1.30 16.58 -0.58
N ASP A 136 -2.41 17.14 -1.07
CA ASP A 136 -3.53 17.55 -0.21
C ASP A 136 -4.30 16.35 0.33
N LYS A 137 -4.45 15.30 -0.47
CA LYS A 137 -5.05 14.04 -0.01
C LYS A 137 -4.22 13.37 1.08
N THR A 138 -2.90 13.30 0.90
CA THR A 138 -1.99 12.76 1.92
C THR A 138 -2.01 13.60 3.19
N ARG A 139 -1.97 14.93 3.07
CA ARG A 139 -2.11 15.83 4.23
C ARG A 139 -3.44 15.61 4.97
N HIS A 140 -4.52 15.34 4.24
CA HIS A 140 -5.80 15.02 4.85
C HIS A 140 -5.77 13.69 5.62
N LEU A 141 -5.17 12.64 5.04
CA LEU A 141 -4.96 11.35 5.71
C LEU A 141 -4.17 11.52 7.01
N LEU A 142 -3.04 12.24 6.96
CA LEU A 142 -2.18 12.51 8.13
C LEU A 142 -2.90 13.30 9.24
N LYS A 143 -3.88 14.13 8.89
CA LYS A 143 -4.70 14.85 9.89
C LYS A 143 -5.81 13.99 10.50
N CYS A 144 -6.27 12.99 9.75
CA CYS A 144 -7.41 12.17 10.15
C CYS A 144 -7.02 10.85 10.82
N LEU A 145 -5.80 10.37 10.62
CA LEU A 145 -5.31 9.10 11.15
C LEU A 145 -4.05 9.35 11.99
N SER A 146 -3.90 8.59 13.08
CA SER A 146 -2.64 8.54 13.83
C SER A 146 -1.69 7.57 13.13
N PHE A 147 -0.42 7.94 13.06
CA PHE A 147 0.61 7.12 12.42
C PHE A 147 1.69 6.75 13.43
N SER A 148 2.18 5.54 13.34
CA SER A 148 3.35 5.02 14.03
C SER A 148 4.29 4.37 13.03
N THR A 149 5.45 3.95 13.49
CA THR A 149 6.41 3.24 12.64
C THR A 149 5.96 1.79 12.41
N CYS A 150 6.35 1.20 11.28
CA CYS A 150 6.11 -0.23 11.04
C CYS A 150 6.72 -1.10 12.15
N LYS A 151 7.87 -0.67 12.73
CA LYS A 151 8.49 -1.39 13.84
C LYS A 151 7.59 -1.42 15.09
N GLU A 152 7.05 -0.30 15.50
CA GLU A 152 6.14 -0.22 16.64
C GLU A 152 4.92 -1.13 16.45
N ILE A 153 4.30 -1.09 15.26
CA ILE A 153 3.18 -1.98 14.93
C ILE A 153 3.60 -3.46 14.98
N ALA A 154 4.78 -3.80 14.46
CA ALA A 154 5.28 -5.16 14.46
C ALA A 154 5.58 -5.65 15.89
N ASP A 155 6.15 -4.80 16.73
CA ASP A 155 6.43 -5.12 18.14
C ASP A 155 5.11 -5.33 18.92
N ASP A 156 4.09 -4.52 18.69
CA ASP A 156 2.77 -4.70 19.30
C ASP A 156 2.14 -6.05 18.90
N ILE A 157 2.25 -6.43 17.62
CA ILE A 157 1.74 -7.71 17.13
C ILE A 157 2.49 -8.91 17.74
N LYS A 158 3.82 -8.79 17.90
CA LYS A 158 4.63 -9.84 18.55
C LYS A 158 4.22 -10.04 20.00
N ASN A 159 3.99 -8.95 20.72
CA ASN A 159 3.70 -8.97 22.15
C ASN A 159 2.22 -9.28 22.46
N ASN A 160 1.31 -8.92 21.56
CA ASN A 160 -0.14 -9.05 21.73
C ASN A 160 -0.80 -9.71 20.50
N PRO A 161 -0.55 -10.99 20.22
CA PRO A 161 -1.01 -11.67 19.00
C PRO A 161 -2.55 -11.71 18.85
N CYS A 162 -3.30 -11.43 19.92
CA CYS A 162 -4.76 -11.38 19.92
C CYS A 162 -5.34 -9.96 20.03
N ALA A 163 -4.51 -8.93 20.18
CA ALA A 163 -5.00 -7.57 20.29
C ALA A 163 -5.43 -7.04 18.91
N ARG A 164 -6.69 -6.61 18.80
CA ARG A 164 -7.07 -5.72 17.70
C ARG A 164 -6.38 -4.39 17.95
N LEU A 165 -5.51 -3.99 17.05
CA LEU A 165 -4.83 -2.70 17.11
C LEU A 165 -5.90 -1.61 16.88
N LEU A 166 -6.41 -1.09 17.99
CA LEU A 166 -7.34 0.04 18.00
C LEU A 166 -6.51 1.30 17.83
N GLY A 167 -6.59 1.93 16.67
CA GLY A 167 -6.11 3.27 16.42
C GLY A 167 -7.26 4.26 16.31
#